data_81c56e9d7c19843953822039c2029048
#
_entry.id   81c56e9d7c19843953822039c2029048
#
_cell.length_a   1.000
_cell.length_b   1.000
_cell.length_c   1.000
_cell.angle_alpha   90.00
_cell.angle_beta   90.00
_cell.angle_gamma   90.00
#
_symmetry.space_group_name_H-M   'P 1'
#
loop_
_entity.id
_entity.type
_entity.pdbx_description
1 polymer ?
#
loop_
_entity_poly.entity_id
_entity_poly.type
_entity_poly.pdbx_seq_one_letter_code
_entity_poly.pdbx_strand_id
1 'polypeptide(L)'
;MILESCFKVEDGELDATTLPTGSGSVYMPFFCKKCGTYIYCEYERAPGIILIRTSSLDEAQNFPPQALVFTKSKVDWIHLDDNIPSFEIWYDRDEL
;
A
#
# COMPACT_ATOMS: atom_id res chain seq x y z
N MET A 1 2.93 6.42 -1.01
CA MET A 1 2.40 7.09 0.21
C MET A 1 2.14 8.57 -0.08
N ILE A 2 1.04 9.08 0.41
CA ILE A 2 0.72 10.52 0.30
C ILE A 2 0.19 11.03 1.64
N LEU A 3 0.20 12.36 1.82
CA LEU A 3 -0.41 13.00 2.97
C LEU A 3 -1.93 12.92 2.88
N GLU A 4 -2.59 12.66 4.00
CA GLU A 4 -4.06 12.60 4.07
C GLU A 4 -4.71 13.89 3.56
N SER A 5 -4.09 15.05 3.83
CA SER A 5 -4.58 16.35 3.37
C SER A 5 -4.59 16.50 1.84
N CYS A 6 -3.85 15.68 1.12
CA CYS A 6 -3.77 15.68 -0.34
C CYS A 6 -4.69 14.65 -0.99
N PHE A 7 -5.49 13.94 -0.20
CA PHE A 7 -6.32 12.82 -0.66
C PHE A 7 -7.79 13.12 -0.42
N LYS A 8 -8.61 12.80 -1.43
CA LYS A 8 -10.06 12.94 -1.34
C LYS A 8 -10.76 11.84 -2.12
N VAL A 9 -11.77 11.22 -1.53
CA VAL A 9 -12.66 10.29 -2.22
C VAL A 9 -13.79 11.10 -2.85
N GLU A 10 -13.86 11.16 -4.16
CA GLU A 10 -14.83 11.99 -4.88
C GLU A 10 -16.17 11.29 -5.09
N ASP A 11 -16.19 9.99 -5.24
CA ASP A 11 -17.39 9.21 -5.55
C ASP A 11 -17.27 7.79 -5.01
N GLY A 12 -18.43 7.19 -4.73
CA GLY A 12 -18.52 5.83 -4.24
C GLY A 12 -18.54 5.73 -2.72
N GLU A 13 -19.02 4.61 -2.23
CA GLU A 13 -19.07 4.30 -0.80
C GLU A 13 -17.98 3.30 -0.44
N LEU A 14 -17.22 3.63 0.61
CA LEU A 14 -16.17 2.78 1.16
C LEU A 14 -16.56 2.26 2.53
N ASP A 15 -16.10 1.07 2.84
CA ASP A 15 -16.15 0.49 4.18
C ASP A 15 -14.72 0.19 4.62
N ALA A 16 -14.53 -0.08 5.89
CA ALA A 16 -13.22 -0.31 6.45
C ALA A 16 -13.23 -1.43 7.47
N THR A 17 -12.10 -2.08 7.63
CA THR A 17 -11.87 -3.05 8.70
C THR A 17 -10.53 -2.76 9.35
N THR A 18 -10.23 -3.46 10.44
CA THR A 18 -8.95 -3.29 11.14
C THR A 18 -8.22 -4.63 11.14
N LEU A 19 -6.99 -4.64 10.64
CA LEU A 19 -6.19 -5.85 10.54
C LEU A 19 -4.83 -5.66 11.24
N PRO A 20 -4.27 -6.73 11.82
CA PRO A 20 -2.94 -6.67 12.40
C PRO A 20 -1.86 -6.64 11.34
N THR A 21 -0.77 -5.93 11.61
CA THR A 21 0.38 -5.86 10.69
C THR A 21 1.40 -6.97 10.94
N GLY A 22 1.26 -7.72 12.02
CA GLY A 22 2.26 -8.69 12.43
C GLY A 22 3.39 -8.10 13.28
N SER A 23 3.46 -6.78 13.42
CA SER A 23 4.48 -6.09 14.20
C SER A 23 3.95 -5.49 15.50
N GLY A 24 2.71 -5.87 15.89
CA GLY A 24 2.08 -5.36 17.10
C GLY A 24 1.26 -4.08 16.91
N SER A 25 1.22 -3.54 15.70
CA SER A 25 0.34 -2.43 15.33
C SER A 25 -0.79 -2.91 14.44
N VAL A 26 -1.69 -2.02 14.07
CA VAL A 26 -2.82 -2.32 13.20
C VAL A 26 -2.86 -1.37 12.01
N TYR A 27 -3.51 -1.79 10.93
CA TYR A 27 -3.81 -0.92 9.82
C TYR A 27 -5.28 -1.05 9.46
N MET A 28 -5.82 -0.04 8.80
CA MET A 28 -7.22 0.04 8.44
C MET A 28 -7.34 0.15 6.91
N PRO A 29 -7.60 -0.98 6.22
CA PRO A 29 -7.88 -0.94 4.79
C PRO A 29 -9.29 -0.44 4.52
N PHE A 30 -9.42 0.40 3.51
CA PHE A 30 -10.70 0.91 3.00
C PHE A 30 -10.99 0.27 1.66
N PHE A 31 -12.18 -0.25 1.49
CA PHE A 31 -12.56 -1.01 0.30
C PHE A 31 -13.94 -0.58 -0.21
N CYS A 32 -14.20 -0.85 -1.49
CA CYS A 32 -15.47 -0.56 -2.12
C CYS A 32 -16.57 -1.45 -1.53
N LYS A 33 -17.67 -0.86 -1.07
CA LYS A 33 -18.80 -1.60 -0.52
C LYS A 33 -19.47 -2.53 -1.52
N LYS A 34 -19.43 -2.19 -2.81
CA LYS A 34 -20.11 -2.98 -3.85
C LYS A 34 -19.31 -4.20 -4.27
N CYS A 35 -18.01 -4.08 -4.45
CA CYS A 35 -17.18 -5.14 -5.03
C CYS A 35 -16.07 -5.63 -4.13
N GLY A 36 -15.83 -4.96 -2.99
CA GLY A 36 -14.77 -5.35 -2.08
C GLY A 36 -13.35 -4.95 -2.50
N THR A 37 -13.20 -4.21 -3.60
CA THR A 37 -11.90 -3.78 -4.07
C THR A 37 -11.22 -2.87 -3.06
N TYR A 38 -10.01 -3.22 -2.67
CA TYR A 38 -9.17 -2.44 -1.78
C TYR A 38 -8.70 -1.17 -2.48
N ILE A 39 -8.86 -0.03 -1.84
CA ILE A 39 -8.55 1.28 -2.43
C ILE A 39 -7.35 1.92 -1.75
N TYR A 40 -7.39 2.09 -0.43
CA TYR A 40 -6.29 2.67 0.33
C TYR A 40 -6.32 2.17 1.76
N CYS A 41 -5.26 2.46 2.51
CA CYS A 41 -5.25 2.18 3.94
C CYS A 41 -4.58 3.29 4.74
N GLU A 42 -4.88 3.28 6.04
CA GLU A 42 -4.25 4.11 7.04
C GLU A 42 -3.52 3.22 8.03
N TYR A 43 -2.32 3.65 8.47
CA TYR A 43 -1.54 2.94 9.48
C TYR A 43 -1.61 3.65 10.81
N GLU A 44 -1.76 2.88 11.88
CA GLU A 44 -1.71 3.40 13.25
C GLU A 44 -0.39 4.12 13.53
N ARG A 45 0.73 3.60 13.02
CA ARG A 45 2.08 4.15 13.25
C ARG A 45 2.45 5.31 12.35
N ALA A 46 1.63 5.62 11.38
CA ALA A 46 1.87 6.70 10.42
C ALA A 46 0.63 7.57 10.26
N PRO A 47 0.20 8.27 11.33
CA PRO A 47 -1.00 9.11 11.26
C PRO A 47 -0.81 10.24 10.25
N GLY A 48 -1.88 10.57 9.53
CA GLY A 48 -1.84 11.61 8.50
C GLY A 48 -1.26 11.18 7.16
N ILE A 49 -0.88 9.90 7.01
CA ILE A 49 -0.36 9.34 5.77
C ILE A 49 -1.32 8.29 5.25
N ILE A 50 -1.58 8.33 3.93
CA ILE A 50 -2.44 7.40 3.22
C ILE A 50 -1.57 6.53 2.31
N LEU A 51 -1.83 5.24 2.30
CA LEU A 51 -1.22 4.29 1.35
C LEU A 51 -2.27 3.89 0.32
N ILE A 52 -2.12 4.38 -0.90
CA ILE A 52 -3.06 4.13 -1.99
C ILE A 52 -2.63 2.87 -2.76
N ARG A 53 -3.60 2.01 -3.08
CA ARG A 53 -3.38 0.93 -4.02
C ARG A 53 -3.27 1.52 -5.42
N THR A 54 -2.07 1.59 -5.95
CA THR A 54 -1.77 2.27 -7.22
C THR A 54 -2.59 1.73 -8.39
N SER A 55 -2.85 0.43 -8.42
CA SER A 55 -3.64 -0.20 -9.49
C SER A 55 -5.09 0.29 -9.55
N SER A 56 -5.59 0.97 -8.51
CA SER A 56 -6.93 1.56 -8.51
C SER A 56 -6.98 2.97 -9.11
N LEU A 57 -5.83 3.54 -9.48
CA LEU A 57 -5.74 4.87 -10.07
C LEU A 57 -5.86 4.81 -11.59
N ASP A 58 -6.50 5.82 -12.19
CA ASP A 58 -6.59 5.93 -13.64
C ASP A 58 -5.20 6.10 -14.28
N GLU A 59 -4.28 6.77 -13.58
CA GLU A 59 -2.91 7.00 -14.05
C GLU A 59 -1.91 5.99 -13.48
N ALA A 60 -2.33 4.76 -13.21
CA ALA A 60 -1.48 3.74 -12.60
C ALA A 60 -0.15 3.52 -13.35
N GLN A 61 -0.14 3.65 -14.65
CA GLN A 61 1.06 3.49 -15.48
C GLN A 61 2.14 4.53 -15.18
N ASN A 62 1.77 5.67 -14.60
CA ASN A 62 2.71 6.75 -14.27
C ASN A 62 3.43 6.52 -12.94
N PHE A 63 3.08 5.45 -12.22
CA PHE A 63 3.62 5.17 -10.89
C PHE A 63 4.24 3.77 -10.83
N PRO A 64 5.36 3.53 -11.54
CA PRO A 64 6.04 2.25 -11.45
C PRO A 64 6.63 2.06 -10.05
N PRO A 65 6.79 0.80 -9.60
CA PRO A 65 7.35 0.55 -8.28
C PRO A 65 8.80 1.04 -8.18
N GLN A 66 9.13 1.65 -7.05
CA GLN A 66 10.48 2.15 -6.74
C GLN A 66 11.24 1.22 -5.80
N ALA A 67 10.53 0.32 -5.12
CA ALA A 67 11.13 -0.64 -4.21
C ALA A 67 10.23 -1.86 -4.07
N LEU A 68 10.84 -3.02 -3.84
CA LEU A 68 10.15 -4.27 -3.53
C LEU A 68 10.44 -4.61 -2.07
N VAL A 69 9.40 -4.80 -1.28
CA VAL A 69 9.54 -5.09 0.15
C VAL A 69 8.96 -6.46 0.48
N PHE A 70 9.35 -7.02 1.63
CA PHE A 70 8.91 -8.33 2.10
C PHE A 70 9.19 -9.46 1.09
N THR A 71 10.30 -9.37 0.37
CA THR A 71 10.68 -10.38 -0.62
C THR A 71 10.95 -11.74 0.01
N LYS A 72 11.25 -11.80 1.31
CA LYS A 72 11.40 -13.08 2.02
C LYS A 72 10.11 -13.89 2.06
N SER A 73 8.96 -13.24 1.91
CA SER A 73 7.64 -13.89 1.91
C SER A 73 7.13 -14.17 0.49
N LYS A 74 7.93 -13.84 -0.52
CA LYS A 74 7.59 -14.08 -1.92
C LYS A 74 7.49 -15.59 -2.20
N VAL A 75 6.47 -15.99 -2.97
CA VAL A 75 6.40 -17.36 -3.47
C VAL A 75 7.42 -17.58 -4.59
N ASP A 76 7.97 -18.78 -4.70
CA ASP A 76 9.12 -19.05 -5.57
C ASP A 76 8.82 -18.89 -7.07
N TRP A 77 7.56 -19.02 -7.48
CA TRP A 77 7.18 -18.91 -8.89
C TRP A 77 6.95 -17.49 -9.38
N ILE A 78 7.03 -16.48 -8.49
CA ILE A 78 6.94 -15.06 -8.86
C ILE A 78 8.32 -14.55 -9.27
N HIS A 79 8.41 -13.95 -10.44
CA HIS A 79 9.61 -13.31 -10.94
C HIS A 79 9.51 -11.80 -10.80
N LEU A 80 10.47 -11.19 -10.10
CA LEU A 80 10.50 -9.77 -9.86
C LEU A 80 11.60 -9.12 -10.72
N ASP A 81 11.44 -7.82 -11.01
CA ASP A 81 12.42 -7.06 -11.77
C ASP A 81 13.69 -6.84 -10.93
N ASP A 82 14.82 -7.35 -11.39
CA ASP A 82 16.11 -7.21 -10.70
C ASP A 82 16.64 -5.78 -10.67
N ASN A 83 16.11 -4.91 -11.53
CA ASN A 83 16.51 -3.50 -11.58
C ASN A 83 15.84 -2.63 -10.52
N ILE A 84 14.89 -3.18 -9.77
CA ILE A 84 14.19 -2.46 -8.70
C ILE A 84 14.84 -2.86 -7.38
N PRO A 85 15.23 -1.89 -6.51
CA PRO A 85 15.75 -2.21 -5.18
C PRO A 85 14.81 -3.12 -4.39
N SER A 86 15.36 -4.19 -3.82
CA SER A 86 14.59 -5.21 -3.11
C SER A 86 15.03 -5.31 -1.66
N PHE A 87 14.06 -5.49 -0.77
CA PHE A 87 14.30 -5.57 0.68
C PHE A 87 13.55 -6.78 1.23
N GLU A 88 14.20 -7.57 2.04
CA GLU A 88 13.61 -8.81 2.59
C GLU A 88 12.41 -8.53 3.49
N ILE A 89 12.41 -7.40 4.21
CA ILE A 89 11.30 -6.97 5.06
C ILE A 89 10.86 -5.58 4.60
N TRP A 90 11.37 -4.53 5.23
CA TRP A 90 11.04 -3.14 4.92
C TRP A 90 12.32 -2.39 4.60
N TYR A 91 12.20 -1.28 3.92
CA TYR A 91 13.36 -0.45 3.59
C TYR A 91 13.62 0.59 4.69
N ASP A 92 14.88 1.02 4.80
CA ASP A 92 15.25 2.23 5.51
C ASP A 92 15.05 3.39 4.53
N ARG A 93 14.36 4.46 4.98
CA ARG A 93 14.09 5.62 4.13
C ARG A 93 15.37 6.27 3.61
N ASP A 94 16.46 6.19 4.37
CA ASP A 94 17.77 6.75 3.98
C ASP A 94 18.42 5.95 2.85
N GLU A 95 17.95 4.76 2.55
CA GLU A 95 18.47 3.91 1.48
C GLU A 95 17.82 4.14 0.12
N LEU A 96 16.78 4.97 0.06
CA LEU A 96 16.05 5.24 -1.19
C LEU A 96 16.45 6.55 -1.87
#